data_049cb86917926a918522ecffc29174bc
#
_entry.id   049cb86917926a918522ecffc29174bc
#
_cell.length_a   1.000
_cell.length_b   1.000
_cell.length_c   1.000
_cell.angle_alpha   90.00
_cell.angle_beta   90.00
_cell.angle_gamma   90.00
#
_symmetry.space_group_name_H-M   'P 1'
#
loop_
_entity.id
_entity.type
_entity.pdbx_description
1 polymer ?
#
loop_
_entity_poly.entity_id
_entity_poly.type
_entity_poly.pdbx_seq_one_letter_code
_entity_poly.pdbx_strand_id
1 'polypeptide(L)'
;IRPMKDGVIADFKITEKMLQHFIRKVLRTSFFSPSPKVLICVPCGATQVERRAIKESAIGAGARDVYLIEEPMAAALGAGMAIEEASGAMVIDIGGGTTEIAIMSLNGIVYSDSLRIGGDMFDDTIVKFIRREHGIIIGDTTAEKIKQEVGSAFKTKAVKKIEFRGRDVTKGIPVSFEITNTEILQALQEALSMIISAVRTALE
;
A
#
# COMPACT_ATOMS: atom_id res chain seq x y z
N ILE A 1 -13.92 7.13 4.53
CA ILE A 1 -12.96 7.47 5.62
C ILE A 1 -11.86 6.43 5.57
N ARG A 2 -10.60 6.85 5.46
CA ARG A 2 -9.42 5.99 5.53
C ARG A 2 -8.78 6.23 6.90
N PRO A 3 -9.00 5.34 7.89
CA PRO A 3 -8.49 5.52 9.25
C PRO A 3 -7.00 5.21 9.39
N MET A 4 -6.41 4.60 8.35
CA MET A 4 -4.99 4.30 8.23
C MET A 4 -4.41 5.06 7.04
N LYS A 5 -3.19 5.56 7.20
CA LYS A 5 -2.44 6.24 6.16
C LYS A 5 -0.96 5.86 6.29
N ASP A 6 -0.31 5.64 5.15
CA ASP A 6 1.14 5.30 5.08
C ASP A 6 1.52 4.11 6.00
N GLY A 7 0.65 3.09 6.05
CA GLY A 7 0.85 1.90 6.89
C GLY A 7 0.62 2.09 8.39
N VAL A 8 0.23 3.29 8.85
CA VAL A 8 0.05 3.61 10.27
C VAL A 8 -1.36 4.10 10.60
N ILE A 9 -1.71 4.07 11.90
CA ILE A 9 -3.00 4.56 12.38
C ILE A 9 -3.02 6.09 12.34
N ALA A 10 -3.88 6.66 11.49
CA ALA A 10 -4.14 8.10 11.43
C ALA A 10 -5.26 8.53 12.40
N ASP A 11 -6.25 7.66 12.63
CA ASP A 11 -7.34 7.87 13.58
C ASP A 11 -7.58 6.61 14.41
N PHE A 12 -7.20 6.70 15.69
CA PHE A 12 -7.29 5.59 16.63
C PHE A 12 -8.72 5.10 16.85
N LYS A 13 -9.67 6.02 17.07
CA LYS A 13 -11.08 5.67 17.36
C LYS A 13 -11.77 5.01 16.16
N ILE A 14 -11.48 5.52 14.97
CA ILE A 14 -12.06 4.96 13.75
C ILE A 14 -11.44 3.60 13.45
N THR A 15 -10.12 3.44 13.63
CA THR A 15 -9.42 2.16 13.48
C THR A 15 -9.97 1.11 14.45
N GLU A 16 -10.15 1.44 15.72
CA GLU A 16 -10.73 0.55 16.73
C GLU A 16 -12.13 0.07 16.32
N LYS A 17 -13.01 1.00 15.89
CA LYS A 17 -14.36 0.65 15.41
C LYS A 17 -14.34 -0.21 14.16
N MET A 18 -13.40 0.04 13.25
CA MET A 18 -13.21 -0.75 12.04
C MET A 18 -12.78 -2.17 12.40
N LEU A 19 -11.77 -2.34 13.26
CA LEU A 19 -11.32 -3.64 13.75
C LEU A 19 -12.47 -4.37 14.48
N GLN A 20 -13.21 -3.68 15.35
CA GLN A 20 -14.37 -4.25 16.05
C GLN A 20 -15.43 -4.75 15.07
N HIS A 21 -15.70 -3.98 14.01
CA HIS A 21 -16.63 -4.41 12.95
C HIS A 21 -16.16 -5.68 12.26
N PHE A 22 -14.88 -5.75 11.85
CA PHE A 22 -14.33 -6.93 11.18
C PHE A 22 -14.28 -8.15 12.10
N ILE A 23 -13.84 -7.99 13.34
CA ILE A 23 -13.83 -9.08 14.34
C ILE A 23 -15.25 -9.65 14.50
N ARG A 24 -16.26 -8.79 14.67
CA ARG A 24 -17.67 -9.23 14.80
C ARG A 24 -18.19 -9.90 13.53
N LYS A 25 -17.76 -9.45 12.35
CA LYS A 25 -18.20 -10.02 11.06
C LYS A 25 -17.65 -11.43 10.84
N VAL A 26 -16.41 -11.69 11.29
CA VAL A 26 -15.73 -12.98 11.14
C VAL A 26 -16.18 -13.96 12.23
N LEU A 27 -16.30 -13.48 13.45
CA LEU A 27 -16.76 -14.31 14.57
C LEU A 27 -18.29 -14.40 14.52
N ARG A 28 -18.81 -15.62 14.39
CA ARG A 28 -20.22 -15.89 14.65
C ARG A 28 -20.48 -15.53 16.11
N THR A 29 -21.16 -14.43 16.36
CA THR A 29 -21.49 -13.94 17.70
C THR A 29 -22.46 -14.92 18.37
N SER A 30 -21.95 -15.82 19.18
CA SER A 30 -22.67 -16.49 20.24
C SER A 30 -22.42 -15.78 21.54
N PHE A 31 -23.40 -15.73 22.42
CA PHE A 31 -23.29 -15.12 23.77
C PHE A 31 -22.14 -15.70 24.62
N PHE A 32 -21.62 -16.87 24.23
CA PHE A 32 -20.53 -17.61 24.87
C PHE A 32 -19.25 -17.71 24.04
N SER A 33 -19.09 -16.92 22.96
CA SER A 33 -17.87 -16.98 22.16
C SER A 33 -16.71 -16.32 22.91
N PRO A 34 -15.57 -17.01 23.11
CA PRO A 34 -14.40 -16.42 23.75
C PRO A 34 -13.82 -15.31 22.87
N SER A 35 -13.21 -14.29 23.49
CA SER A 35 -12.49 -13.24 22.78
C SER A 35 -11.36 -13.85 21.92
N PRO A 36 -11.20 -13.41 20.66
CA PRO A 36 -10.25 -14.02 19.73
C PRO A 36 -8.79 -13.67 20.04
N LYS A 37 -7.89 -14.53 19.59
CA LYS A 37 -6.50 -14.17 19.35
C LYS A 37 -6.41 -13.51 17.97
N VAL A 38 -5.70 -12.40 17.86
CA VAL A 38 -5.58 -11.64 16.61
C VAL A 38 -4.12 -11.50 16.24
N LEU A 39 -3.78 -11.82 15.00
CA LEU A 39 -2.50 -11.56 14.39
C LEU A 39 -2.66 -10.37 13.42
N ILE A 40 -1.79 -9.36 13.54
CA ILE A 40 -1.85 -8.14 12.73
C ILE A 40 -0.49 -7.94 12.07
N CYS A 41 -0.52 -7.70 10.74
CA CYS A 41 0.65 -7.29 9.99
C CYS A 41 0.98 -5.82 10.27
N VAL A 42 2.26 -5.52 10.36
CA VAL A 42 2.77 -4.17 10.59
C VAL A 42 3.95 -3.90 9.64
N PRO A 43 4.12 -2.66 9.13
CA PRO A 43 5.30 -2.30 8.38
C PRO A 43 6.59 -2.54 9.18
N CYS A 44 7.69 -2.90 8.52
CA CYS A 44 8.99 -3.05 9.18
C CYS A 44 9.43 -1.76 9.86
N GLY A 45 9.16 -0.61 9.22
CA GLY A 45 9.47 0.72 9.74
C GLY A 45 8.55 1.23 10.86
N ALA A 46 7.56 0.45 11.31
CA ALA A 46 6.66 0.87 12.38
C ALA A 46 7.39 1.07 13.70
N THR A 47 7.26 2.26 14.29
CA THR A 47 7.82 2.62 15.59
C THR A 47 7.20 1.82 16.73
N GLN A 48 7.86 1.78 17.89
CA GLN A 48 7.30 1.12 19.08
C GLN A 48 5.98 1.75 19.55
N VAL A 49 5.82 3.06 19.34
CA VAL A 49 4.58 3.77 19.66
C VAL A 49 3.43 3.33 18.75
N GLU A 50 3.70 3.23 17.44
CA GLU A 50 2.72 2.75 16.45
C GLU A 50 2.36 1.27 16.70
N ARG A 51 3.34 0.41 16.94
CA ARG A 51 3.12 -1.01 17.30
C ARG A 51 2.25 -1.14 18.55
N ARG A 52 2.48 -0.31 19.57
CA ARG A 52 1.67 -0.27 20.78
C ARG A 52 0.25 0.22 20.50
N ALA A 53 0.10 1.29 19.70
CA ALA A 53 -1.21 1.83 19.33
C ALA A 53 -2.06 0.79 18.57
N ILE A 54 -1.44 0.01 17.66
CA ILE A 54 -2.11 -1.10 16.95
C ILE A 54 -2.59 -2.17 17.93
N LYS A 55 -1.74 -2.60 18.88
CA LYS A 55 -2.13 -3.58 19.90
C LYS A 55 -3.28 -3.08 20.77
N GLU A 56 -3.20 -1.85 21.25
CA GLU A 56 -4.24 -1.24 22.09
C GLU A 56 -5.57 -1.10 21.33
N SER A 57 -5.53 -0.71 20.04
CA SER A 57 -6.73 -0.67 19.20
C SER A 57 -7.39 -2.04 19.05
N ALA A 58 -6.61 -3.09 18.86
CA ALA A 58 -7.14 -4.44 18.70
C ALA A 58 -7.71 -5.00 20.03
N ILE A 59 -7.07 -4.71 21.15
CA ILE A 59 -7.58 -5.06 22.49
C ILE A 59 -8.89 -4.32 22.76
N GLY A 60 -8.95 -3.00 22.48
CA GLY A 60 -10.16 -2.20 22.60
C GLY A 60 -11.29 -2.69 21.68
N ALA A 61 -10.95 -3.26 20.54
CA ALA A 61 -11.91 -3.89 19.63
C ALA A 61 -12.43 -5.24 20.12
N GLY A 62 -11.86 -5.82 21.21
CA GLY A 62 -12.32 -7.05 21.84
C GLY A 62 -11.41 -8.28 21.63
N ALA A 63 -10.20 -8.09 21.13
CA ALA A 63 -9.19 -9.15 21.07
C ALA A 63 -8.71 -9.51 22.48
N ARG A 64 -8.49 -10.82 22.75
CA ARG A 64 -7.90 -11.31 23.99
C ARG A 64 -6.37 -11.19 23.97
N ASP A 65 -5.76 -11.69 22.91
CA ASP A 65 -4.31 -11.66 22.70
C ASP A 65 -4.03 -11.06 21.31
N VAL A 66 -3.02 -10.19 21.22
CA VAL A 66 -2.63 -9.55 19.95
C VAL A 66 -1.16 -9.82 19.66
N TYR A 67 -0.92 -10.43 18.52
CA TYR A 67 0.40 -10.72 17.99
C TYR A 67 0.66 -9.81 16.78
N LEU A 68 1.89 -9.34 16.64
CA LEU A 68 2.31 -8.57 15.46
C LEU A 68 3.31 -9.39 14.66
N ILE A 69 3.21 -9.28 13.35
CA ILE A 69 4.15 -9.84 12.37
C ILE A 69 4.49 -8.76 11.36
N GLU A 70 5.73 -8.68 10.93
CA GLU A 70 6.14 -7.77 9.87
C GLU A 70 5.48 -8.15 8.53
N GLU A 71 4.98 -7.15 7.78
CA GLU A 71 4.29 -7.34 6.51
C GLU A 71 5.06 -8.23 5.53
N PRO A 72 6.38 -7.99 5.25
CA PRO A 72 7.11 -8.84 4.32
C PRO A 72 7.29 -10.28 4.82
N MET A 73 7.37 -10.51 6.15
CA MET A 73 7.40 -11.86 6.70
C MET A 73 6.09 -12.60 6.44
N ALA A 74 4.95 -11.91 6.64
CA ALA A 74 3.64 -12.48 6.35
C ALA A 74 3.47 -12.74 4.85
N ALA A 75 3.96 -11.84 3.98
CA ALA A 75 3.94 -12.01 2.53
C ALA A 75 4.78 -13.21 2.09
N ALA A 76 5.98 -13.37 2.63
CA ALA A 76 6.86 -14.51 2.33
C ALA A 76 6.21 -15.85 2.71
N LEU A 77 5.64 -15.93 3.90
CA LEU A 77 4.91 -17.11 4.37
C LEU A 77 3.69 -17.42 3.47
N GLY A 78 2.92 -16.38 3.12
CA GLY A 78 1.76 -16.51 2.25
C GLY A 78 2.11 -16.94 0.81
N ALA A 79 3.28 -16.54 0.32
CA ALA A 79 3.81 -16.95 -0.98
C ALA A 79 4.49 -18.32 -0.95
N GLY A 80 4.61 -18.97 0.22
CA GLY A 80 5.29 -20.27 0.35
C GLY A 80 6.78 -20.21 0.05
N MET A 81 7.42 -19.06 0.36
CA MET A 81 8.88 -18.93 0.16
C MET A 81 9.64 -19.75 1.19
N ALA A 82 10.76 -20.34 0.78
CA ALA A 82 11.64 -21.15 1.64
C ALA A 82 12.51 -20.23 2.53
N ILE A 83 11.89 -19.59 3.51
CA ILE A 83 12.56 -18.63 4.41
C ILE A 83 13.37 -19.31 5.51
N GLU A 84 13.14 -20.61 5.76
CA GLU A 84 13.88 -21.43 6.71
C GLU A 84 15.29 -21.81 6.24
N GLU A 85 15.55 -21.70 4.95
CA GLU A 85 16.85 -22.02 4.37
C GLU A 85 17.88 -20.91 4.64
N ALA A 86 19.16 -21.28 4.57
CA ALA A 86 20.27 -20.32 4.67
C ALA A 86 20.43 -19.44 3.43
N SER A 87 19.78 -19.80 2.31
CA SER A 87 19.69 -18.98 1.10
C SER A 87 18.83 -17.76 1.36
N GLY A 88 19.30 -16.58 0.94
CA GLY A 88 18.51 -15.35 1.07
C GLY A 88 17.27 -15.36 0.18
N ALA A 89 16.11 -15.07 0.74
CA ALA A 89 14.86 -14.83 0.00
C ALA A 89 14.48 -13.34 0.10
N MET A 90 14.22 -12.68 -1.03
CA MET A 90 13.82 -11.27 -1.04
C MET A 90 12.33 -11.14 -1.32
N VAL A 91 11.66 -10.29 -0.55
CA VAL A 91 10.29 -9.84 -0.75
C VAL A 91 10.29 -8.35 -1.01
N ILE A 92 9.51 -7.93 -2.00
CA ILE A 92 9.16 -6.54 -2.28
C ILE A 92 7.64 -6.47 -2.25
N ASP A 93 7.10 -5.91 -1.19
CA ASP A 93 5.65 -5.74 -0.99
C ASP A 93 5.27 -4.29 -1.26
N ILE A 94 4.55 -4.06 -2.35
CA ILE A 94 4.11 -2.72 -2.78
C ILE A 94 2.63 -2.57 -2.44
N GLY A 95 2.37 -1.94 -1.30
CA GLY A 95 1.02 -1.68 -0.80
C GLY A 95 0.40 -0.38 -1.33
N GLY A 96 -0.66 0.06 -0.67
CA GLY A 96 -1.31 1.36 -0.98
C GLY A 96 -0.48 2.55 -0.50
N GLY A 97 0.04 2.50 0.73
CA GLY A 97 0.77 3.61 1.35
C GLY A 97 2.28 3.41 1.44
N THR A 98 2.74 2.16 1.48
CA THR A 98 4.15 1.81 1.68
C THR A 98 4.64 0.77 0.67
N THR A 99 5.96 0.72 0.49
CA THR A 99 6.67 -0.39 -0.14
C THR A 99 7.66 -0.94 0.90
N GLU A 100 7.48 -2.21 1.25
CA GLU A 100 8.34 -2.94 2.16
C GLU A 100 9.31 -3.81 1.36
N ILE A 101 10.60 -3.70 1.66
CA ILE A 101 11.65 -4.52 1.04
C ILE A 101 12.32 -5.29 2.18
N ALA A 102 12.37 -6.61 2.08
CA ALA A 102 13.05 -7.41 3.09
C ALA A 102 13.80 -8.60 2.48
N ILE A 103 14.94 -8.92 3.06
CA ILE A 103 15.69 -10.15 2.80
C ILE A 103 15.57 -11.03 4.04
N MET A 104 15.23 -12.28 3.83
CA MET A 104 14.98 -13.28 4.87
C MET A 104 15.91 -14.47 4.70
N SER A 105 16.36 -15.03 5.82
CA SER A 105 17.14 -16.25 5.89
C SER A 105 16.97 -16.88 7.28
N LEU A 106 16.93 -18.19 7.38
CA LEU A 106 16.83 -18.93 8.64
C LEU A 106 15.69 -18.47 9.54
N ASN A 107 14.51 -18.27 8.96
CA ASN A 107 13.28 -17.77 9.61
C ASN A 107 13.41 -16.36 10.21
N GLY A 108 14.40 -15.58 9.82
CA GLY A 108 14.62 -14.21 10.30
C GLY A 108 14.68 -13.19 9.16
N ILE A 109 14.34 -11.94 9.46
CA ILE A 109 14.60 -10.81 8.59
C ILE A 109 16.06 -10.37 8.81
N VAL A 110 16.87 -10.48 7.75
CA VAL A 110 18.29 -10.09 7.75
C VAL A 110 18.46 -8.62 7.39
N TYR A 111 17.63 -8.15 6.46
CA TYR A 111 17.60 -6.76 6.02
C TYR A 111 16.15 -6.35 5.83
N SER A 112 15.80 -5.12 6.17
CA SER A 112 14.50 -4.54 5.82
C SER A 112 14.61 -3.03 5.62
N ASP A 113 13.84 -2.53 4.67
CA ASP A 113 13.62 -1.11 4.42
C ASP A 113 12.15 -0.85 4.13
N SER A 114 11.65 0.32 4.51
CA SER A 114 10.25 0.72 4.39
C SER A 114 10.17 2.11 3.78
N LEU A 115 9.63 2.18 2.57
CA LEU A 115 9.43 3.42 1.84
C LEU A 115 7.97 3.87 1.94
N ARG A 116 7.73 5.15 2.18
CA ARG A 116 6.38 5.75 2.09
C ARG A 116 6.00 6.03 0.63
N ILE A 117 6.12 5.01 -0.21
CA ILE A 117 5.80 5.02 -1.62
C ILE A 117 4.91 3.81 -1.89
N GLY A 118 3.74 4.05 -2.45
CA GLY A 118 2.80 2.99 -2.79
C GLY A 118 1.75 3.47 -3.78
N GLY A 119 0.67 2.72 -3.92
CA GLY A 119 -0.39 3.00 -4.87
C GLY A 119 -1.01 4.38 -4.74
N ASP A 120 -1.18 4.88 -3.51
CA ASP A 120 -1.75 6.20 -3.24
C ASP A 120 -0.83 7.32 -3.76
N MET A 121 0.50 7.19 -3.57
CA MET A 121 1.47 8.15 -4.10
C MET A 121 1.50 8.13 -5.64
N PHE A 122 1.33 6.96 -6.25
CA PHE A 122 1.22 6.87 -7.71
C PHE A 122 -0.02 7.61 -8.22
N ASP A 123 -1.16 7.47 -7.55
CA ASP A 123 -2.40 8.17 -7.90
C ASP A 123 -2.25 9.69 -7.75
N ASP A 124 -1.70 10.17 -6.64
CA ASP A 124 -1.39 11.58 -6.41
C ASP A 124 -0.46 12.16 -7.49
N THR A 125 0.53 11.39 -7.90
CA THR A 125 1.48 11.80 -8.94
C THR A 125 0.80 11.90 -10.30
N ILE A 126 -0.10 10.97 -10.64
CA ILE A 126 -0.91 11.01 -11.85
C ILE A 126 -1.85 12.23 -11.85
N VAL A 127 -2.51 12.53 -10.72
CA VAL A 127 -3.36 13.73 -10.58
C VAL A 127 -2.56 15.00 -10.87
N LYS A 128 -1.38 15.13 -10.25
CA LYS A 128 -0.48 16.28 -10.44
C LYS A 128 0.01 16.40 -11.89
N PHE A 129 0.40 15.27 -12.50
CA PHE A 129 0.87 15.21 -13.88
C PHE A 129 -0.22 15.66 -14.85
N ILE A 130 -1.43 15.10 -14.76
CA ILE A 130 -2.55 15.45 -15.65
C ILE A 130 -2.93 16.91 -15.48
N ARG A 131 -2.95 17.43 -14.25
CA ARG A 131 -3.22 18.84 -14.00
C ARG A 131 -2.17 19.73 -14.66
N ARG A 132 -0.89 19.37 -14.59
CA ARG A 132 0.21 20.17 -15.14
C ARG A 132 0.26 20.12 -16.65
N GLU A 133 0.19 18.93 -17.25
CA GLU A 133 0.40 18.73 -18.69
C GLU A 133 -0.87 18.96 -19.51
N HIS A 134 -2.04 18.59 -18.98
CA HIS A 134 -3.31 18.69 -19.70
C HIS A 134 -4.21 19.83 -19.21
N GLY A 135 -3.89 20.48 -18.09
CA GLY A 135 -4.74 21.51 -17.49
C GLY A 135 -6.09 20.95 -16.99
N ILE A 136 -6.14 19.68 -16.62
CA ILE A 136 -7.36 18.97 -16.23
C ILE A 136 -7.27 18.50 -14.79
N ILE A 137 -8.33 18.70 -14.02
CA ILE A 137 -8.47 18.15 -12.67
C ILE A 137 -9.22 16.82 -12.75
N ILE A 138 -8.65 15.80 -12.15
CA ILE A 138 -9.28 14.50 -11.93
C ILE A 138 -9.32 14.18 -10.44
N GLY A 139 -10.21 13.28 -10.01
CA GLY A 139 -10.24 12.76 -8.63
C GLY A 139 -9.42 11.48 -8.51
N ASP A 140 -9.14 11.08 -7.24
CA ASP A 140 -8.32 9.91 -6.89
C ASP A 140 -8.82 8.62 -7.55
N THR A 141 -10.14 8.40 -7.56
CA THR A 141 -10.75 7.23 -8.21
C THR A 141 -10.48 7.17 -9.71
N THR A 142 -10.39 8.34 -10.38
CA THR A 142 -10.06 8.40 -11.81
C THR A 142 -8.57 8.14 -12.02
N ALA A 143 -7.72 8.69 -11.15
CA ALA A 143 -6.28 8.44 -11.20
C ALA A 143 -5.95 6.95 -10.99
N GLU A 144 -6.60 6.30 -10.02
CA GLU A 144 -6.48 4.87 -9.79
C GLU A 144 -6.89 4.04 -11.01
N LYS A 145 -8.01 4.39 -11.67
CA LYS A 145 -8.42 3.73 -12.92
C LYS A 145 -7.40 3.93 -14.03
N ILE A 146 -6.88 5.15 -14.21
CA ILE A 146 -5.83 5.45 -15.19
C ILE A 146 -4.60 4.59 -14.91
N LYS A 147 -4.15 4.50 -13.66
CA LYS A 147 -3.03 3.65 -13.24
C LYS A 147 -3.27 2.20 -13.61
N GLN A 148 -4.45 1.65 -13.31
CA GLN A 148 -4.80 0.24 -13.56
C GLN A 148 -4.95 -0.08 -15.05
N GLU A 149 -5.54 0.81 -15.84
CA GLU A 149 -5.89 0.55 -17.22
C GLU A 149 -4.76 0.89 -18.21
N VAL A 150 -3.99 1.94 -17.92
CA VAL A 150 -2.96 2.50 -18.83
C VAL A 150 -1.58 2.52 -18.21
N GLY A 151 -1.46 2.35 -16.88
CA GLY A 151 -0.19 2.40 -16.16
C GLY A 151 0.84 1.42 -16.70
N SER A 152 2.09 1.85 -16.72
CA SER A 152 3.24 1.03 -17.08
C SER A 152 4.45 1.46 -16.26
N ALA A 153 5.22 0.49 -15.77
CA ALA A 153 6.47 0.74 -15.05
C ALA A 153 7.71 0.72 -15.97
N PHE A 154 7.53 0.38 -17.26
CA PHE A 154 8.61 0.33 -18.24
C PHE A 154 8.11 0.69 -19.63
N LYS A 155 9.04 1.04 -20.51
CA LYS A 155 8.72 1.41 -21.89
C LYS A 155 8.24 0.18 -22.68
N THR A 156 7.00 0.22 -23.13
CA THR A 156 6.40 -0.81 -23.99
C THR A 156 6.54 -0.43 -25.45
N LYS A 157 6.53 -1.45 -26.36
CA LYS A 157 6.57 -1.22 -27.81
C LYS A 157 5.25 -0.63 -28.33
N ALA A 158 4.12 -1.02 -27.73
CA ALA A 158 2.79 -0.55 -28.11
C ALA A 158 2.38 0.65 -27.25
N VAL A 159 1.95 1.72 -27.90
CA VAL A 159 1.33 2.85 -27.21
C VAL A 159 -0.13 2.52 -26.97
N LYS A 160 -0.50 2.36 -25.71
CA LYS A 160 -1.89 2.20 -25.27
C LYS A 160 -2.47 3.60 -24.98
N LYS A 161 -3.65 3.86 -25.50
CA LYS A 161 -4.33 5.16 -25.42
C LYS A 161 -5.75 4.96 -24.95
N ILE A 162 -6.16 5.70 -23.95
CA ILE A 162 -7.51 5.58 -23.37
C ILE A 162 -8.06 6.98 -23.09
N GLU A 163 -9.37 7.14 -23.30
CA GLU A 163 -10.12 8.36 -23.03
C GLU A 163 -10.68 8.34 -21.60
N PHE A 164 -10.48 9.44 -20.88
CA PHE A 164 -11.04 9.66 -19.55
C PHE A 164 -11.76 11.01 -19.50
N ARG A 165 -12.46 11.26 -18.37
CA ARG A 165 -13.15 12.51 -18.12
C ARG A 165 -12.56 13.21 -16.90
N GLY A 166 -12.45 14.54 -17.03
CA GLY A 166 -12.01 15.41 -15.97
C GLY A 166 -12.67 16.78 -16.08
N ARG A 167 -12.18 17.75 -15.32
CA ARG A 167 -12.65 19.12 -15.29
C ARG A 167 -11.54 20.06 -15.77
N ASP A 168 -11.80 20.84 -16.78
CA ASP A 168 -10.88 21.88 -17.26
C ASP A 168 -10.61 22.90 -16.14
N VAL A 169 -9.32 23.17 -15.86
CA VAL A 169 -8.88 24.08 -14.79
C VAL A 169 -9.35 25.51 -15.04
N THR A 170 -9.32 25.96 -16.31
CA THR A 170 -9.59 27.34 -16.67
C THR A 170 -11.08 27.59 -16.81
N LYS A 171 -11.77 26.70 -17.51
CA LYS A 171 -13.20 26.86 -17.83
C LYS A 171 -14.13 26.29 -16.78
N GLY A 172 -13.64 25.39 -15.94
CA GLY A 172 -14.40 24.73 -14.89
C GLY A 172 -15.47 23.74 -15.39
N ILE A 173 -15.49 23.40 -16.67
CA ILE A 173 -16.45 22.49 -17.30
C ILE A 173 -15.90 21.08 -17.42
N PRO A 174 -16.76 20.03 -17.46
CA PRO A 174 -16.35 18.69 -17.78
C PRO A 174 -15.78 18.58 -19.20
N VAL A 175 -14.66 17.86 -19.35
CA VAL A 175 -14.00 17.59 -20.63
C VAL A 175 -13.54 16.15 -20.70
N SER A 176 -13.52 15.59 -21.91
CA SER A 176 -12.83 14.33 -22.17
C SER A 176 -11.40 14.62 -22.61
N PHE A 177 -10.47 13.72 -22.25
CA PHE A 177 -9.08 13.79 -22.66
C PHE A 177 -8.51 12.38 -22.85
N GLU A 178 -7.53 12.26 -23.71
CA GLU A 178 -6.81 11.01 -23.92
C GLU A 178 -5.50 11.03 -23.12
N ILE A 179 -5.12 9.88 -22.58
CA ILE A 179 -3.86 9.66 -21.87
C ILE A 179 -3.20 8.37 -22.36
N THR A 180 -1.89 8.35 -22.42
CA THR A 180 -1.11 7.21 -22.89
C THR A 180 -0.32 6.56 -21.78
N ASN A 181 0.03 5.28 -21.96
CA ASN A 181 0.94 4.55 -21.07
C ASN A 181 2.33 5.20 -20.99
N THR A 182 2.78 5.89 -22.03
CA THR A 182 4.06 6.62 -22.04
C THR A 182 4.03 7.82 -21.12
N GLU A 183 2.92 8.58 -21.12
CA GLU A 183 2.72 9.71 -20.23
C GLU A 183 2.63 9.27 -18.77
N ILE A 184 1.92 8.16 -18.50
CA ILE A 184 1.84 7.61 -17.14
C ILE A 184 3.20 7.09 -16.68
N LEU A 185 3.98 6.43 -17.54
CA LEU A 185 5.35 6.05 -17.21
C LEU A 185 6.21 7.27 -16.83
N GLN A 186 6.09 8.36 -17.60
CA GLN A 186 6.79 9.61 -17.30
C GLN A 186 6.36 10.19 -15.94
N ALA A 187 5.07 10.17 -15.65
CA ALA A 187 4.53 10.62 -14.38
C ALA A 187 5.11 9.82 -13.18
N LEU A 188 5.21 8.50 -13.32
CA LEU A 188 5.60 7.58 -12.25
C LEU A 188 7.11 7.40 -12.11
N GLN A 189 7.92 7.94 -13.02
CA GLN A 189 9.36 7.64 -13.11
C GLN A 189 10.14 7.94 -11.83
N GLU A 190 9.83 9.04 -11.15
CA GLU A 190 10.51 9.41 -9.90
C GLU A 190 10.23 8.39 -8.79
N ALA A 191 8.95 8.07 -8.56
CA ALA A 191 8.55 7.11 -7.53
C ALA A 191 9.08 5.69 -7.82
N LEU A 192 9.05 5.25 -9.08
CA LEU A 192 9.63 3.98 -9.51
C LEU A 192 11.15 3.94 -9.30
N SER A 193 11.86 5.04 -9.60
CA SER A 193 13.31 5.14 -9.38
C SER A 193 13.70 5.03 -7.92
N MET A 194 12.90 5.58 -7.01
CA MET A 194 13.13 5.46 -5.57
C MET A 194 12.99 4.01 -5.10
N ILE A 195 11.96 3.28 -5.55
CA ILE A 195 11.79 1.85 -5.25
C ILE A 195 12.96 1.04 -5.79
N ILE A 196 13.34 1.27 -7.05
CA ILE A 196 14.48 0.56 -7.68
C ILE A 196 15.79 0.83 -6.91
N SER A 197 16.00 2.07 -6.47
CA SER A 197 17.19 2.42 -5.67
C SER A 197 17.23 1.66 -4.36
N ALA A 198 16.10 1.59 -3.64
CA ALA A 198 16.03 0.86 -2.37
C ALA A 198 16.24 -0.65 -2.57
N VAL A 199 15.68 -1.23 -3.64
CA VAL A 199 15.94 -2.65 -3.99
C VAL A 199 17.43 -2.89 -4.29
N ARG A 200 18.10 -1.99 -4.99
CA ARG A 200 19.55 -2.10 -5.24
C ARG A 200 20.34 -2.05 -3.94
N THR A 201 20.02 -1.10 -3.05
CA THR A 201 20.67 -1.02 -1.74
C THR A 201 20.48 -2.30 -0.92
N ALA A 202 19.31 -2.94 -1.02
CA ALA A 202 19.06 -4.21 -0.33
C ALA A 202 19.88 -5.38 -0.90
N LEU A 203 20.35 -5.29 -2.15
CA LEU A 203 21.16 -6.33 -2.81
C LEU A 203 22.68 -6.13 -2.63
N GLU A 204 23.12 -4.98 -2.15
CA GLU A 204 24.53 -4.66 -1.82
C GLU A 204 24.91 -5.05 -0.40
#